data_675776156734ab7bc34af9139a6e2290
#
_entry.id   675776156734ab7bc34af9139a6e2290
#
_cell.length_a   1.000
_cell.length_b   1.000
_cell.length_c   1.000
_cell.angle_alpha   90.00
_cell.angle_beta   90.00
_cell.angle_gamma   90.00
#
_symmetry.space_group_name_H-M   'P 1'
#
loop_
_entity.id
_entity.type
_entity.pdbx_description
1 polymer ?
#
loop_
_entity_poly.entity_id
_entity_poly.type
_entity_poly.pdbx_seq_one_letter_code
_entity_poly.pdbx_strand_id
1 'polypeptide(L)'
;MIKXVHEQGIRLVVTDMAGTVTDXGSCAPAAAFVTLFERHGVHATEADARGPMGMQKRDHVEAMLNTPSIAAQWEEKHGAPWTEDDLDKLYAEFIPLQISVLPDFNILIPGAAEVVRELRESGIAVAGTTGYDSEMMSIVAEGMTNQGLNLDAKVCAEDVLSGRPAPWMIFRSMERTDVCPPSTVVKVGDTIPDVIAGRRAGVWSVGVTDTGNMIGMNKEKWDALSPPDQQTIRESAISEMNDAGAHYVLPSISELPTLITEIDKRIAKGDTP
;
A
#
# COMPACT_ATOMS: atom_id res chain seq x y z
N MET A 1 -27.55 23.42 -16.14
CA MET A 1 -26.38 23.72 -16.99
C MET A 1 -25.23 22.80 -16.50
N ILE A 2 -24.98 21.77 -17.26
CA ILE A 2 -23.87 20.85 -16.92
C ILE A 2 -22.59 21.58 -17.30
N LYS A 3 -21.76 21.91 -16.32
CA LYS A 3 -20.46 22.50 -16.60
C LYS A 3 -19.57 21.43 -17.23
N UNK A 4 -19.03 21.30 -18.26
CA UNK A 4 -18.45 20.78 -18.66
C UNK A 4 -17.52 20.79 -18.21
N VAL A 5 -17.16 20.33 -17.43
CA VAL A 5 -15.85 20.12 -16.84
C VAL A 5 -14.96 19.58 -17.93
N HIS A 6 -13.93 20.28 -18.25
CA HIS A 6 -12.90 19.76 -19.14
C HIS A 6 -12.23 18.59 -18.42
N GLU A 7 -12.70 17.38 -18.72
CA GLU A 7 -12.22 16.13 -18.13
C GLU A 7 -10.95 15.65 -18.85
N GLN A 8 -10.01 16.54 -19.12
CA GLN A 8 -8.75 16.16 -19.75
C GLN A 8 -7.65 16.18 -18.70
N GLY A 9 -7.33 15.00 -18.18
CA GLY A 9 -6.23 14.84 -17.25
C GLY A 9 -6.60 14.07 -15.99
N ILE A 10 -5.62 13.88 -15.16
CA ILE A 10 -5.77 13.16 -13.87
C ILE A 10 -6.47 14.09 -12.87
N ARG A 11 -7.44 13.52 -12.15
CA ARG A 11 -8.27 14.24 -11.16
C ARG A 11 -8.20 13.63 -9.77
N LEU A 12 -7.68 12.40 -9.65
CA LEU A 12 -7.56 11.72 -8.37
C LEU A 12 -6.32 10.84 -8.34
N VAL A 13 -5.58 10.92 -7.26
CA VAL A 13 -4.54 9.95 -6.91
C VAL A 13 -5.04 9.13 -5.73
N VAL A 14 -5.09 7.82 -5.88
CA VAL A 14 -5.40 6.88 -4.81
C VAL A 14 -4.07 6.26 -4.37
N THR A 15 -3.58 6.67 -3.22
CA THR A 15 -2.28 6.20 -2.71
C THR A 15 -2.45 5.12 -1.64
N ASP A 16 -1.54 4.16 -1.63
CA ASP A 16 -1.34 3.34 -0.44
C ASP A 16 -0.65 4.20 0.63
N MET A 17 -0.51 3.69 1.84
CA MET A 17 0.05 4.46 2.95
C MET A 17 1.44 3.96 3.35
N ALA A 18 1.54 2.83 4.07
CA ALA A 18 2.84 2.29 4.48
C ALA A 18 3.66 1.90 3.25
N GLY A 19 4.90 2.35 3.18
CA GLY A 19 5.79 2.07 2.04
C GLY A 19 5.61 3.03 0.86
N THR A 20 4.54 3.83 0.83
CA THR A 20 4.25 4.73 -0.28
C THR A 20 4.31 6.20 0.15
N VAL A 21 3.63 6.58 1.23
CA VAL A 21 3.66 7.95 1.76
C VAL A 21 4.20 8.03 3.19
N THR A 22 4.21 6.90 3.92
CA THR A 22 4.76 6.83 5.28
C THR A 22 5.44 5.46 5.46
N ASP A 23 6.19 5.25 6.56
CA ASP A 23 6.83 3.96 6.94
C ASP A 23 7.69 3.32 5.83
N UNK A 24 8.74 3.81 5.44
CA UNK A 24 9.66 3.38 4.62
C UNK A 24 9.91 2.06 4.82
N GLY A 25 9.85 1.27 3.87
CA GLY A 25 10.09 -0.16 3.86
C GLY A 25 8.90 -0.99 4.33
N SER A 26 7.79 -0.35 4.66
CA SER A 26 6.62 -1.02 5.24
C SER A 26 7.04 -1.92 6.42
N CYS A 27 7.78 -1.33 7.35
CA CYS A 27 8.45 -2.08 8.43
C CYS A 27 7.53 -2.37 9.61
N ALA A 28 6.58 -1.47 9.90
CA ALA A 28 5.66 -1.65 11.05
C ALA A 28 4.87 -2.96 10.95
N PRO A 29 4.17 -3.24 9.85
CA PRO A 29 3.40 -4.49 9.81
C PRO A 29 4.27 -5.74 9.76
N ALA A 30 5.42 -5.70 9.08
CA ALA A 30 6.31 -6.86 9.01
C ALA A 30 6.77 -7.28 10.41
N ALA A 31 7.21 -6.32 11.23
CA ALA A 31 7.65 -6.59 12.60
C ALA A 31 6.51 -7.14 13.47
N ALA A 32 5.31 -6.56 13.32
CA ALA A 32 4.15 -7.01 14.10
C ALA A 32 3.76 -8.45 13.76
N PHE A 33 3.78 -8.83 12.48
CA PHE A 33 3.45 -10.20 12.09
C PHE A 33 4.46 -11.21 12.62
N VAL A 34 5.76 -10.92 12.50
CA VAL A 34 6.81 -11.82 13.03
C VAL A 34 6.58 -12.03 14.54
N THR A 35 6.40 -10.94 15.27
CA THR A 35 6.17 -11.00 16.73
C THR A 35 4.90 -11.81 17.07
N LEU A 36 3.83 -11.64 16.29
CA LEU A 36 2.58 -12.37 16.50
C LEU A 36 2.81 -13.88 16.46
N PHE A 37 3.43 -14.37 15.39
CA PHE A 37 3.66 -15.80 15.23
C PHE A 37 4.63 -16.36 16.30
N GLU A 38 5.67 -15.59 16.65
CA GLU A 38 6.60 -16.00 17.71
C GLU A 38 5.90 -16.18 19.06
N ARG A 39 4.91 -15.34 19.39
CA ARG A 39 4.09 -15.49 20.61
C ARG A 39 3.37 -16.83 20.66
N HIS A 40 3.09 -17.41 19.51
CA HIS A 40 2.41 -18.71 19.40
C HIS A 40 3.38 -19.86 19.18
N GLY A 41 4.70 -19.62 19.36
CA GLY A 41 5.71 -20.65 19.24
C GLY A 41 6.01 -21.07 17.80
N VAL A 42 5.68 -20.21 16.84
CA VAL A 42 5.88 -20.46 15.41
C VAL A 42 6.87 -19.43 14.88
N HIS A 43 7.96 -19.88 14.31
CA HIS A 43 8.95 -18.99 13.74
C HIS A 43 8.54 -18.57 12.33
N ALA A 44 8.21 -17.30 12.15
CA ALA A 44 7.92 -16.69 10.85
C ALA A 44 9.09 -15.78 10.50
N THR A 45 9.59 -15.90 9.29
CA THR A 45 10.64 -15.00 8.80
C THR A 45 10.06 -13.67 8.35
N GLU A 46 10.90 -12.67 8.24
CA GLU A 46 10.48 -11.39 7.66
C GLU A 46 9.95 -11.58 6.21
N ALA A 47 10.55 -12.50 5.45
CA ALA A 47 10.10 -12.80 4.09
C ALA A 47 8.68 -13.40 4.10
N ASP A 48 8.36 -14.26 5.07
CA ASP A 48 7.00 -14.81 5.21
C ASP A 48 6.00 -13.68 5.49
N ALA A 49 6.37 -12.73 6.35
CA ALA A 49 5.50 -11.60 6.68
C ALA A 49 5.34 -10.62 5.51
N ARG A 50 6.35 -10.49 4.65
CA ARG A 50 6.31 -9.55 3.54
C ARG A 50 5.58 -10.09 2.30
N GLY A 51 5.52 -11.41 2.13
CA GLY A 51 4.87 -12.03 0.96
C GLY A 51 3.44 -11.53 0.73
N PRO A 52 2.56 -11.62 1.73
CA PRO A 52 1.17 -11.18 1.56
C PRO A 52 0.95 -9.68 1.78
N MET A 53 2.00 -8.86 1.87
CA MET A 53 1.84 -7.42 2.15
C MET A 53 0.93 -6.75 1.13
N GLY A 54 0.14 -5.80 1.60
CA GLY A 54 -0.85 -5.12 0.76
C GLY A 54 -2.26 -5.67 0.89
N MET A 55 -2.42 -6.90 1.39
CA MET A 55 -3.73 -7.51 1.63
C MET A 55 -4.39 -6.95 2.90
N GLN A 56 -5.70 -7.18 3.07
CA GLN A 56 -6.38 -6.93 4.36
C GLN A 56 -5.70 -7.77 5.44
N LYS A 57 -5.62 -7.25 6.65
CA LYS A 57 -4.78 -7.86 7.70
C LYS A 57 -5.24 -9.25 8.13
N ARG A 58 -6.55 -9.52 8.13
CA ARG A 58 -7.05 -10.87 8.43
C ARG A 58 -6.63 -11.86 7.34
N ASP A 59 -6.79 -11.46 6.06
CA ASP A 59 -6.37 -12.28 4.90
C ASP A 59 -4.85 -12.49 4.90
N HIS A 60 -4.10 -11.50 5.35
CA HIS A 60 -2.64 -11.58 5.48
C HIS A 60 -2.26 -12.65 6.51
N VAL A 61 -2.90 -12.66 7.70
CA VAL A 61 -2.66 -13.70 8.72
C VAL A 61 -2.98 -15.08 8.15
N GLU A 62 -4.11 -15.19 7.43
CA GLU A 62 -4.51 -16.46 6.80
C GLU A 62 -3.46 -16.93 5.78
N ALA A 63 -2.97 -16.02 4.94
CA ALA A 63 -1.94 -16.36 3.95
C ALA A 63 -0.66 -16.85 4.63
N MET A 64 -0.27 -16.22 5.74
CA MET A 64 0.90 -16.67 6.51
C MET A 64 0.66 -18.07 7.11
N LEU A 65 -0.52 -18.31 7.70
CA LEU A 65 -0.88 -19.64 8.25
C LEU A 65 -0.84 -20.73 7.19
N ASN A 66 -1.10 -20.37 5.93
CA ASN A 66 -1.07 -21.30 4.79
C ASN A 66 0.34 -21.47 4.20
N THR A 67 1.33 -20.73 4.65
CA THR A 67 2.72 -20.95 4.23
C THR A 67 3.17 -22.32 4.75
N PRO A 68 3.69 -23.20 3.90
CA PRO A 68 3.98 -24.59 4.31
C PRO A 68 4.83 -24.73 5.58
N SER A 69 5.89 -23.92 5.72
CA SER A 69 6.75 -23.96 6.89
C SER A 69 6.02 -23.52 8.16
N ILE A 70 5.15 -22.52 8.07
CA ILE A 70 4.36 -22.03 9.20
C ILE A 70 3.27 -23.01 9.57
N ALA A 71 2.55 -23.53 8.57
CA ALA A 71 1.50 -24.54 8.79
C ALA A 71 2.04 -25.78 9.50
N ALA A 72 3.22 -26.27 9.08
CA ALA A 72 3.85 -27.44 9.70
C ALA A 72 4.25 -27.16 11.16
N GLN A 73 4.85 -26.02 11.43
CA GLN A 73 5.23 -25.61 12.79
C GLN A 73 3.99 -25.43 13.67
N TRP A 74 2.91 -24.86 13.11
CA TRP A 74 1.65 -24.68 13.83
C TRP A 74 1.11 -26.05 14.28
N GLU A 75 1.01 -27.01 13.35
CA GLU A 75 0.50 -28.34 13.65
C GLU A 75 1.39 -29.06 14.68
N GLU A 76 2.72 -28.97 14.55
CA GLU A 76 3.66 -29.54 15.50
C GLU A 76 3.47 -28.96 16.91
N LYS A 77 3.29 -27.62 17.00
CA LYS A 77 3.20 -26.90 18.28
C LYS A 77 1.84 -27.09 18.95
N HIS A 78 0.76 -27.08 18.17
CA HIS A 78 -0.60 -27.08 18.72
C HIS A 78 -1.33 -28.43 18.60
N GLY A 79 -0.72 -29.41 17.93
CA GLY A 79 -1.25 -30.78 17.84
C GLY A 79 -2.31 -30.98 16.76
N ALA A 80 -2.63 -29.95 15.96
CA ALA A 80 -3.64 -30.02 14.90
C ALA A 80 -3.41 -28.86 13.90
N PRO A 81 -3.88 -29.02 12.65
CA PRO A 81 -3.86 -27.89 11.71
C PRO A 81 -4.64 -26.70 12.26
N TRP A 82 -4.28 -25.49 11.81
CA TRP A 82 -4.97 -24.26 12.24
C TRP A 82 -6.44 -24.27 11.80
N THR A 83 -7.25 -23.54 12.54
CA THR A 83 -8.70 -23.43 12.31
C THR A 83 -9.11 -21.96 12.13
N GLU A 84 -10.33 -21.72 11.66
CA GLU A 84 -10.90 -20.36 11.57
C GLU A 84 -10.87 -19.65 12.94
N ASP A 85 -11.11 -20.40 14.02
CA ASP A 85 -11.05 -19.88 15.40
C ASP A 85 -9.62 -19.36 15.73
N ASP A 86 -8.61 -20.12 15.28
CA ASP A 86 -7.21 -19.70 15.48
C ASP A 86 -6.90 -18.43 14.67
N LEU A 87 -7.36 -18.38 13.42
CA LEU A 87 -7.20 -17.20 12.57
C LEU A 87 -7.85 -15.96 13.23
N ASP A 88 -9.08 -16.10 13.72
CA ASP A 88 -9.79 -15.00 14.37
C ASP A 88 -9.05 -14.51 15.63
N LYS A 89 -8.51 -15.45 16.42
CA LYS A 89 -7.72 -15.12 17.62
C LYS A 89 -6.44 -14.39 17.26
N LEU A 90 -5.70 -14.90 16.27
CA LEU A 90 -4.46 -14.28 15.81
C LEU A 90 -4.73 -12.86 15.29
N TYR A 91 -5.79 -12.69 14.50
CA TYR A 91 -6.13 -11.37 13.98
C TYR A 91 -6.50 -10.41 15.13
N ALA A 92 -7.27 -10.88 16.11
CA ALA A 92 -7.62 -10.06 17.27
C ALA A 92 -6.38 -9.65 18.09
N GLU A 93 -5.37 -10.53 18.18
CA GLU A 93 -4.10 -10.21 18.85
C GLU A 93 -3.22 -9.27 18.01
N PHE A 94 -3.29 -9.38 16.70
CA PHE A 94 -2.52 -8.53 15.78
C PHE A 94 -2.87 -7.04 15.95
N ILE A 95 -4.15 -6.74 16.12
CA ILE A 95 -4.62 -5.34 16.15
C ILE A 95 -3.91 -4.51 17.22
N PRO A 96 -3.97 -4.89 18.53
CA PRO A 96 -3.26 -4.08 19.55
C PRO A 96 -1.75 -4.11 19.39
N LEU A 97 -1.19 -5.20 18.88
CA LEU A 97 0.25 -5.30 18.63
C LEU A 97 0.68 -4.29 17.56
N GLN A 98 -0.06 -4.25 16.43
CA GLN A 98 0.20 -3.29 15.37
C GLN A 98 0.04 -1.85 15.87
N ILE A 99 -1.06 -1.57 16.59
CA ILE A 99 -1.32 -0.23 17.13
C ILE A 99 -0.17 0.24 18.02
N SER A 100 0.40 -0.65 18.82
CA SER A 100 1.48 -0.28 19.75
C SER A 100 2.75 0.20 19.04
N VAL A 101 2.99 -0.27 17.80
CA VAL A 101 4.21 0.10 17.07
C VAL A 101 3.98 1.21 16.04
N LEU A 102 2.75 1.45 15.62
CA LEU A 102 2.46 2.44 14.57
C LEU A 102 3.10 3.81 14.78
N PRO A 103 3.05 4.40 16.00
CA PRO A 103 3.64 5.74 16.19
C PRO A 103 5.13 5.82 15.88
N ASP A 104 5.87 4.74 16.15
CA ASP A 104 7.31 4.71 15.93
C ASP A 104 7.69 4.63 14.44
N PHE A 105 6.77 4.13 13.62
CA PHE A 105 7.01 3.93 12.18
C PHE A 105 6.27 4.95 11.31
N ASN A 106 5.33 5.70 11.86
CA ASN A 106 4.50 6.64 11.09
C ASN A 106 5.26 7.93 10.78
N ILE A 107 6.36 7.78 10.06
CA ILE A 107 7.22 8.87 9.61
C ILE A 107 7.02 9.00 8.10
N LEU A 108 6.75 10.20 7.63
CA LEU A 108 6.51 10.42 6.20
C LEU A 108 7.73 10.08 5.35
N ILE A 109 7.47 9.48 4.21
CA ILE A 109 8.48 9.30 3.17
C ILE A 109 8.90 10.68 2.67
N PRO A 110 10.21 10.91 2.50
CA PRO A 110 10.69 12.22 2.05
C PRO A 110 9.97 12.68 0.77
N GLY A 111 9.49 13.90 0.78
CA GLY A 111 8.78 14.49 -0.35
C GLY A 111 7.28 14.20 -0.40
N ALA A 112 6.78 13.26 0.40
CA ALA A 112 5.37 12.86 0.31
C ALA A 112 4.40 14.01 0.63
N ALA A 113 4.68 14.78 1.69
CA ALA A 113 3.82 15.91 2.05
C ALA A 113 3.80 16.97 0.96
N GLU A 114 4.98 17.26 0.40
CA GLU A 114 5.13 18.22 -0.69
C GLU A 114 4.34 17.79 -1.94
N VAL A 115 4.47 16.53 -2.32
CA VAL A 115 3.75 15.97 -3.48
C VAL A 115 2.24 16.07 -3.26
N VAL A 116 1.75 15.63 -2.10
CA VAL A 116 0.31 15.66 -1.83
C VAL A 116 -0.21 17.10 -1.86
N ARG A 117 0.55 18.04 -1.28
CA ARG A 117 0.18 19.45 -1.31
C ARG A 117 0.13 19.98 -2.75
N GLU A 118 1.18 19.72 -3.54
CA GLU A 118 1.26 20.15 -4.96
C GLU A 118 0.08 19.63 -5.77
N LEU A 119 -0.23 18.34 -5.62
CA LEU A 119 -1.38 17.72 -6.33
C LEU A 119 -2.68 18.42 -5.96
N ARG A 120 -2.91 18.63 -4.66
CA ARG A 120 -4.17 19.26 -4.19
C ARG A 120 -4.27 20.73 -4.65
N GLU A 121 -3.15 21.46 -4.64
CA GLU A 121 -3.11 22.84 -5.15
C GLU A 121 -3.37 22.89 -6.65
N SER A 122 -3.06 21.80 -7.38
CA SER A 122 -3.35 21.68 -8.81
C SER A 122 -4.80 21.19 -9.09
N GLY A 123 -5.59 20.99 -8.05
CA GLY A 123 -6.98 20.53 -8.19
C GLY A 123 -7.13 19.01 -8.30
N ILE A 124 -6.08 18.26 -8.03
CA ILE A 124 -6.12 16.78 -8.04
C ILE A 124 -6.38 16.30 -6.61
N ALA A 125 -7.47 15.59 -6.40
CA ALA A 125 -7.78 15.01 -5.08
C ALA A 125 -6.80 13.89 -4.74
N VAL A 126 -6.52 13.70 -3.45
CA VAL A 126 -5.65 12.60 -2.99
C VAL A 126 -6.39 11.79 -1.92
N ALA A 127 -6.61 10.51 -2.20
CA ALA A 127 -7.24 9.57 -1.27
C ALA A 127 -6.22 8.54 -0.80
N GLY A 128 -6.24 8.22 0.49
CA GLY A 128 -5.38 7.17 1.04
C GLY A 128 -6.16 5.87 1.23
N THR A 129 -5.55 4.75 0.87
CA THR A 129 -6.13 3.42 1.09
C THR A 129 -5.18 2.56 1.92
N THR A 130 -5.72 1.65 2.70
CA THR A 130 -4.90 0.78 3.54
C THR A 130 -5.63 -0.53 3.86
N GLY A 131 -4.86 -1.58 4.07
CA GLY A 131 -5.37 -2.84 4.59
C GLY A 131 -5.62 -2.84 6.10
N TYR A 132 -5.35 -1.74 6.77
CA TYR A 132 -5.64 -1.54 8.20
C TYR A 132 -7.15 -1.39 8.44
N ASP A 133 -7.57 -1.61 9.68
CA ASP A 133 -8.93 -1.29 10.12
C ASP A 133 -9.07 0.22 10.39
N SER A 134 -10.26 0.63 10.83
CA SER A 134 -10.56 2.05 11.03
C SER A 134 -9.75 2.67 12.18
N GLU A 135 -9.45 1.91 13.23
CA GLU A 135 -8.67 2.41 14.36
C GLU A 135 -7.22 2.67 13.94
N MET A 136 -6.59 1.68 13.32
CA MET A 136 -5.23 1.83 12.80
C MET A 136 -5.14 2.96 11.77
N MET A 137 -6.13 3.03 10.86
CA MET A 137 -6.20 4.10 9.85
C MET A 137 -6.25 5.49 10.51
N SER A 138 -7.04 5.64 11.58
CA SER A 138 -7.12 6.92 12.30
C SER A 138 -5.77 7.34 12.87
N ILE A 139 -5.06 6.41 13.49
CA ILE A 139 -3.74 6.69 14.09
C ILE A 139 -2.75 7.13 13.00
N VAL A 140 -2.71 6.38 11.89
CA VAL A 140 -1.77 6.70 10.79
C VAL A 140 -2.14 8.06 10.16
N ALA A 141 -3.42 8.28 9.88
CA ALA A 141 -3.88 9.52 9.24
C ALA A 141 -3.61 10.74 10.13
N GLU A 142 -3.83 10.62 11.45
CA GLU A 142 -3.52 11.70 12.39
C GLU A 142 -2.01 12.01 12.38
N GLY A 143 -1.17 10.99 12.44
CA GLY A 143 0.28 11.18 12.40
C GLY A 143 0.75 11.81 11.09
N MET A 144 0.15 11.43 9.96
CA MET A 144 0.46 12.06 8.67
C MET A 144 0.04 13.55 8.66
N THR A 145 -1.17 13.83 9.18
CA THR A 145 -1.69 15.21 9.25
C THR A 145 -0.77 16.10 10.11
N ASN A 146 -0.30 15.56 11.25
CA ASN A 146 0.61 16.29 12.14
C ASN A 146 1.95 16.60 11.46
N GLN A 147 2.32 15.84 10.42
CA GLN A 147 3.52 16.06 9.62
C GLN A 147 3.24 16.82 8.32
N GLY A 148 2.02 17.34 8.14
CA GLY A 148 1.66 18.20 7.00
C GLY A 148 1.06 17.48 5.79
N LEU A 149 0.80 16.17 5.87
CA LEU A 149 0.18 15.43 4.77
C LEU A 149 -1.33 15.26 5.04
N ASN A 150 -2.15 15.92 4.23
CA ASN A 150 -3.61 15.92 4.37
C ASN A 150 -4.28 15.25 3.18
N LEU A 151 -5.11 14.25 3.45
CA LEU A 151 -5.85 13.49 2.44
C LEU A 151 -7.28 14.02 2.29
N ASP A 152 -7.80 14.00 1.06
CA ASP A 152 -9.19 14.39 0.77
C ASP A 152 -10.18 13.28 1.12
N ALA A 153 -9.73 12.02 1.06
CA ALA A 153 -10.53 10.87 1.47
C ALA A 153 -9.61 9.78 2.04
N LYS A 154 -10.19 8.93 2.86
CA LYS A 154 -9.49 7.79 3.46
C LYS A 154 -10.40 6.56 3.33
N VAL A 155 -9.82 5.42 2.94
CA VAL A 155 -10.57 4.15 2.79
C VAL A 155 -9.75 3.04 3.46
N CYS A 156 -10.35 2.39 4.43
CA CYS A 156 -9.73 1.27 5.16
C CYS A 156 -10.42 -0.05 4.83
N ALA A 157 -9.89 -1.14 5.39
CA ALA A 157 -10.40 -2.48 5.10
C ALA A 157 -11.90 -2.64 5.39
N GLU A 158 -12.39 -1.98 6.44
CA GLU A 158 -13.79 -2.09 6.87
C GLU A 158 -14.77 -1.33 5.96
N ASP A 159 -14.29 -0.45 5.10
CA ASP A 159 -15.13 0.33 4.19
C ASP A 159 -15.59 -0.46 2.97
N VAL A 160 -15.04 -1.65 2.75
CA VAL A 160 -15.26 -2.45 1.54
C VAL A 160 -15.46 -3.93 1.88
N LEU A 161 -16.13 -4.66 0.98
CA LEU A 161 -16.34 -6.10 1.17
C LEU A 161 -15.05 -6.93 1.05
N SER A 162 -14.13 -6.48 0.22
CA SER A 162 -12.85 -7.17 0.01
C SER A 162 -11.75 -6.14 -0.24
N GLY A 163 -10.62 -6.32 0.43
CA GLY A 163 -9.44 -5.49 0.21
C GLY A 163 -8.69 -5.88 -1.06
N ARG A 164 -7.55 -5.23 -1.27
CA ARG A 164 -6.65 -5.52 -2.40
C ARG A 164 -6.31 -7.01 -2.44
N PRO A 165 -6.23 -7.61 -3.61
CA PRO A 165 -6.19 -7.00 -4.95
C PRO A 165 -7.55 -6.73 -5.60
N ALA A 166 -8.65 -6.73 -4.83
CA ALA A 166 -9.94 -6.28 -5.36
C ALA A 166 -9.92 -4.76 -5.57
N PRO A 167 -10.68 -4.23 -6.53
CA PRO A 167 -10.62 -2.80 -6.86
C PRO A 167 -11.47 -1.90 -5.97
N TRP A 168 -12.16 -2.46 -4.98
CA TRP A 168 -13.23 -1.76 -4.26
C TRP A 168 -12.77 -0.52 -3.51
N MET A 169 -11.55 -0.53 -2.94
CA MET A 169 -11.02 0.65 -2.24
C MET A 169 -10.81 1.81 -3.22
N ILE A 170 -10.43 1.51 -4.46
CA ILE A 170 -10.25 2.53 -5.50
C ILE A 170 -11.61 3.13 -5.85
N PHE A 171 -12.61 2.29 -6.11
CA PHE A 171 -13.97 2.76 -6.41
C PHE A 171 -14.56 3.54 -5.23
N ARG A 172 -14.33 3.11 -3.99
CA ARG A 172 -14.78 3.84 -2.81
C ARG A 172 -14.08 5.21 -2.71
N SER A 173 -12.79 5.28 -3.06
CA SER A 173 -12.06 6.55 -3.11
C SER A 173 -12.65 7.49 -4.16
N MET A 174 -12.96 6.96 -5.35
CA MET A 174 -13.60 7.70 -6.44
C MET A 174 -14.96 8.27 -5.99
N GLU A 175 -15.77 7.42 -5.33
CA GLU A 175 -17.07 7.84 -4.79
C GLU A 175 -16.92 8.95 -3.75
N ARG A 176 -15.98 8.80 -2.81
CA ARG A 176 -15.75 9.78 -1.73
C ARG A 176 -15.21 11.13 -2.23
N THR A 177 -14.57 11.13 -3.39
CA THR A 177 -14.00 12.37 -3.97
C THR A 177 -14.80 12.89 -5.17
N ASP A 178 -15.89 12.21 -5.53
CA ASP A 178 -16.74 12.55 -6.68
C ASP A 178 -15.94 12.63 -7.99
N VAL A 179 -15.03 11.67 -8.20
CA VAL A 179 -14.19 11.60 -9.42
C VAL A 179 -14.54 10.38 -10.26
N CYS A 180 -14.83 10.61 -11.53
CA CYS A 180 -14.99 9.60 -12.57
C CYS A 180 -14.71 10.25 -13.93
N PRO A 181 -14.39 9.48 -14.97
CA PRO A 181 -14.27 8.02 -15.05
C PRO A 181 -12.91 7.49 -14.52
N PRO A 182 -12.74 6.16 -14.41
CA PRO A 182 -11.46 5.58 -13.95
C PRO A 182 -10.24 6.03 -14.74
N SER A 183 -10.37 6.37 -16.01
CA SER A 183 -9.26 6.85 -16.83
C SER A 183 -8.64 8.17 -16.34
N THR A 184 -9.32 8.89 -15.42
CA THR A 184 -8.79 10.12 -14.81
C THR A 184 -8.20 9.88 -13.42
N VAL A 185 -7.91 8.61 -13.07
CA VAL A 185 -7.45 8.22 -11.74
C VAL A 185 -6.11 7.49 -11.83
N VAL A 186 -5.19 7.82 -10.93
CA VAL A 186 -3.93 7.07 -10.73
C VAL A 186 -4.02 6.31 -9.41
N LYS A 187 -3.70 5.01 -9.42
CA LYS A 187 -3.45 4.24 -8.20
C LYS A 187 -1.94 4.11 -8.04
N VAL A 188 -1.40 4.52 -6.89
CA VAL A 188 0.02 4.37 -6.59
C VAL A 188 0.19 3.54 -5.31
N GLY A 189 1.13 2.60 -5.32
CA GLY A 189 1.41 1.75 -4.16
C GLY A 189 2.69 0.96 -4.33
N ASP A 190 3.11 0.32 -3.24
CA ASP A 190 4.41 -0.34 -3.16
C ASP A 190 4.32 -1.87 -3.19
N THR A 191 3.11 -2.43 -3.34
CA THR A 191 2.92 -3.89 -3.30
C THR A 191 2.28 -4.40 -4.61
N ILE A 192 2.49 -5.69 -4.87
CA ILE A 192 1.85 -6.34 -6.03
C ILE A 192 0.31 -6.26 -5.93
N PRO A 193 -0.33 -6.48 -4.75
CA PRO A 193 -1.77 -6.26 -4.66
C PRO A 193 -2.23 -4.83 -5.01
N ASP A 194 -1.41 -3.80 -4.77
CA ASP A 194 -1.73 -2.43 -5.21
C ASP A 194 -1.80 -2.34 -6.73
N VAL A 195 -0.78 -2.88 -7.38
CA VAL A 195 -0.67 -2.85 -8.84
C VAL A 195 -1.88 -3.57 -9.46
N ILE A 196 -2.18 -4.78 -8.97
CA ILE A 196 -3.29 -5.59 -9.49
C ILE A 196 -4.63 -4.86 -9.25
N ALA A 197 -4.82 -4.27 -8.06
CA ALA A 197 -6.05 -3.51 -7.78
C ALA A 197 -6.25 -2.35 -8.76
N GLY A 198 -5.17 -1.63 -9.07
CA GLY A 198 -5.22 -0.55 -10.07
C GLY A 198 -5.63 -1.06 -11.44
N ARG A 199 -5.02 -2.17 -11.88
CA ARG A 199 -5.37 -2.80 -13.16
C ARG A 199 -6.84 -3.23 -13.20
N ARG A 200 -7.29 -3.87 -12.12
CA ARG A 200 -8.68 -4.33 -12.01
C ARG A 200 -9.69 -3.19 -11.98
N ALA A 201 -9.28 -2.05 -11.45
CA ALA A 201 -10.15 -0.87 -11.40
C ALA A 201 -10.20 -0.12 -12.73
N GLY A 202 -9.30 -0.42 -13.67
CA GLY A 202 -9.23 0.30 -14.95
C GLY A 202 -8.66 1.70 -14.79
N VAL A 203 -7.77 1.90 -13.82
CA VAL A 203 -7.08 3.19 -13.56
C VAL A 203 -5.61 3.07 -13.95
N TRP A 204 -4.88 4.18 -14.03
CA TRP A 204 -3.44 4.17 -14.26
C TRP A 204 -2.76 3.58 -13.01
N SER A 205 -2.13 2.43 -13.17
CA SER A 205 -1.54 1.69 -12.04
C SER A 205 -0.03 1.94 -11.99
N VAL A 206 0.45 2.46 -10.86
CA VAL A 206 1.83 2.90 -10.66
C VAL A 206 2.42 2.20 -9.44
N GLY A 207 3.58 1.56 -9.62
CA GLY A 207 4.32 0.99 -8.49
C GLY A 207 5.39 1.95 -7.98
N VAL A 208 5.76 1.84 -6.71
CA VAL A 208 6.95 2.52 -6.16
C VAL A 208 7.87 1.47 -5.54
N THR A 209 9.19 1.64 -5.73
CA THR A 209 10.16 0.63 -5.30
C THR A 209 10.94 1.01 -4.05
N ASP A 210 11.71 2.10 -4.09
CA ASP A 210 12.78 2.39 -3.12
C ASP A 210 12.30 2.64 -1.69
N THR A 211 11.01 2.92 -1.53
CA THR A 211 10.43 3.21 -0.21
C THR A 211 9.53 2.10 0.30
N GLY A 212 9.33 1.06 -0.50
CA GLY A 212 8.24 0.11 -0.30
C GLY A 212 8.63 -1.25 0.25
N ASN A 213 7.60 -2.07 0.38
CA ASN A 213 7.68 -3.43 0.90
C ASN A 213 8.65 -4.32 0.10
N MET A 214 8.77 -4.11 -1.21
CA MET A 214 9.61 -4.97 -2.04
C MET A 214 11.10 -4.75 -1.77
N ILE A 215 11.46 -3.56 -1.30
CA ILE A 215 12.81 -3.28 -0.80
C ILE A 215 12.93 -3.80 0.65
N GLY A 216 11.89 -3.61 1.47
CA GLY A 216 11.79 -4.19 2.79
C GLY A 216 12.78 -3.66 3.81
N MET A 217 13.26 -2.44 3.62
CA MET A 217 14.28 -1.84 4.49
C MET A 217 13.87 -0.43 4.87
N ASN A 218 14.17 -0.03 6.11
CA ASN A 218 14.02 1.37 6.49
C ASN A 218 15.03 2.24 5.72
N LYS A 219 14.82 3.53 5.75
CA LYS A 219 15.64 4.48 5.00
C LYS A 219 17.14 4.36 5.32
N GLU A 220 17.48 4.21 6.59
CA GLU A 220 18.89 4.12 7.01
C GLU A 220 19.59 2.92 6.36
N LYS A 221 18.96 1.75 6.40
CA LYS A 221 19.50 0.53 5.79
C LYS A 221 19.58 0.65 4.27
N TRP A 222 18.55 1.20 3.65
CA TRP A 222 18.53 1.40 2.20
C TRP A 222 19.66 2.33 1.75
N ASP A 223 19.82 3.47 2.42
CA ASP A 223 20.84 4.46 2.10
C ASP A 223 22.27 3.94 2.33
N ALA A 224 22.43 2.95 3.22
CA ALA A 224 23.75 2.36 3.52
C ALA A 224 24.20 1.35 2.45
N LEU A 225 23.29 0.90 1.57
CA LEU A 225 23.67 -0.02 0.49
C LEU A 225 24.49 0.69 -0.57
N SER A 226 25.37 -0.09 -1.22
CA SER A 226 26.11 0.43 -2.38
C SER A 226 25.13 0.68 -3.56
N PRO A 227 25.40 1.65 -4.44
CA PRO A 227 24.54 1.87 -5.60
C PRO A 227 24.31 0.62 -6.47
N PRO A 228 25.30 -0.26 -6.73
CA PRO A 228 25.02 -1.49 -7.43
C PRO A 228 24.05 -2.44 -6.71
N ASP A 229 24.13 -2.52 -5.38
CA ASP A 229 23.24 -3.37 -4.60
C ASP A 229 21.80 -2.82 -4.65
N GLN A 230 21.66 -1.48 -4.45
CA GLN A 230 20.36 -0.82 -4.61
C GLN A 230 19.78 -1.10 -6.00
N GLN A 231 20.60 -1.00 -7.03
CA GLN A 231 20.14 -1.20 -8.41
C GLN A 231 19.65 -2.64 -8.62
N THR A 232 20.38 -3.62 -8.11
CA THR A 232 19.98 -5.03 -8.23
C THR A 232 18.61 -5.29 -7.59
N ILE A 233 18.42 -4.79 -6.37
CA ILE A 233 17.15 -4.95 -5.65
C ILE A 233 16.02 -4.23 -6.39
N ARG A 234 16.28 -2.99 -6.83
CA ARG A 234 15.30 -2.18 -7.57
C ARG A 234 14.85 -2.86 -8.86
N GLU A 235 15.80 -3.43 -9.61
CA GLU A 235 15.48 -4.12 -10.87
C GLU A 235 14.57 -5.33 -10.65
N SER A 236 14.78 -6.09 -9.58
CA SER A 236 13.89 -7.19 -9.22
C SER A 236 12.47 -6.69 -8.93
N ALA A 237 12.36 -5.63 -8.12
CA ALA A 237 11.06 -5.04 -7.77
C ALA A 237 10.34 -4.50 -9.03
N ILE A 238 11.07 -3.82 -9.90
CA ILE A 238 10.52 -3.30 -11.17
C ILE A 238 9.98 -4.45 -12.02
N SER A 239 10.76 -5.53 -12.14
CA SER A 239 10.35 -6.70 -12.95
C SER A 239 9.03 -7.28 -12.41
N GLU A 240 8.94 -7.49 -11.11
CA GLU A 240 7.73 -8.06 -10.49
C GLU A 240 6.51 -7.15 -10.66
N MET A 241 6.69 -5.83 -10.49
CA MET A 241 5.61 -4.87 -10.69
C MET A 241 5.14 -4.81 -12.14
N ASN A 242 6.09 -4.88 -13.10
CA ASN A 242 5.76 -4.92 -14.52
C ASN A 242 5.00 -6.22 -14.86
N ASP A 243 5.42 -7.34 -14.31
CA ASP A 243 4.75 -8.64 -14.52
C ASP A 243 3.32 -8.61 -13.94
N ALA A 244 3.10 -7.85 -12.86
CA ALA A 244 1.77 -7.66 -12.29
C ALA A 244 0.92 -6.68 -13.10
N GLY A 245 1.51 -5.99 -14.08
CA GLY A 245 0.79 -5.13 -14.99
C GLY A 245 0.87 -3.63 -14.70
N ALA A 246 1.85 -3.19 -13.91
CA ALA A 246 2.02 -1.75 -13.66
C ALA A 246 2.20 -1.00 -14.99
N HIS A 247 1.53 0.14 -15.13
CA HIS A 247 1.74 1.02 -16.28
C HIS A 247 3.07 1.76 -16.16
N TYR A 248 3.47 2.06 -14.93
CA TYR A 248 4.72 2.75 -14.61
C TYR A 248 5.23 2.26 -13.26
N VAL A 249 6.55 2.33 -13.09
CA VAL A 249 7.19 2.03 -11.81
C VAL A 249 8.17 3.18 -11.52
N LEU A 250 8.03 3.79 -10.35
CA LEU A 250 8.84 4.93 -9.91
C LEU A 250 9.71 4.53 -8.72
N PRO A 251 10.84 5.20 -8.49
CA PRO A 251 11.60 4.99 -7.25
C PRO A 251 10.78 5.37 -6.01
N SER A 252 10.06 6.48 -6.06
CA SER A 252 9.24 6.96 -4.93
C SER A 252 8.13 7.86 -5.42
N ILE A 253 7.23 8.21 -4.51
CA ILE A 253 6.12 9.12 -4.81
C ILE A 253 6.61 10.53 -5.24
N SER A 254 7.85 10.88 -4.91
CA SER A 254 8.42 12.19 -5.28
C SER A 254 8.40 12.45 -6.79
N GLU A 255 8.41 11.39 -7.61
CA GLU A 255 8.40 11.52 -9.06
C GLU A 255 6.99 11.55 -9.65
N LEU A 256 5.97 11.37 -8.81
CA LEU A 256 4.58 11.27 -9.27
C LEU A 256 4.08 12.53 -10.01
N PRO A 257 4.37 13.77 -9.57
CA PRO A 257 3.87 14.94 -10.32
C PRO A 257 4.39 14.99 -11.76
N THR A 258 5.66 14.62 -11.98
CA THR A 258 6.23 14.56 -13.33
C THR A 258 5.52 13.48 -14.16
N LEU A 259 5.28 12.32 -13.56
CA LEU A 259 4.57 11.23 -14.24
C LEU A 259 3.13 11.64 -14.58
N ILE A 260 2.43 12.33 -13.70
CA ILE A 260 1.06 12.78 -13.97
C ILE A 260 1.04 13.68 -15.19
N THR A 261 2.04 14.58 -15.32
CA THR A 261 2.15 15.44 -16.51
C THR A 261 2.31 14.59 -17.79
N GLU A 262 3.04 13.47 -17.72
CA GLU A 262 3.18 12.55 -18.86
C GLU A 262 1.85 11.84 -19.16
N ILE A 263 1.18 11.34 -18.13
CA ILE A 263 -0.11 10.66 -18.28
C ILE A 263 -1.14 11.62 -18.90
N ASP A 264 -1.18 12.87 -18.45
CA ASP A 264 -2.09 13.88 -18.99
C ASP A 264 -1.88 14.10 -20.49
N LYS A 265 -0.62 14.10 -20.95
CA LYS A 265 -0.30 14.18 -22.38
C LYS A 265 -0.81 12.96 -23.14
N ARG A 266 -0.79 11.79 -22.53
CA ARG A 266 -1.31 10.56 -23.12
C ARG A 266 -2.83 10.60 -23.20
N ILE A 267 -3.49 11.02 -22.12
CA ILE A 267 -4.95 11.17 -22.08
C ILE A 267 -5.41 12.16 -23.18
N ALA A 268 -4.69 13.27 -23.33
CA ALA A 268 -4.99 14.27 -24.37
C ALA A 268 -4.89 13.70 -25.79
N LYS A 269 -4.12 12.61 -25.98
CA LYS A 269 -4.01 11.91 -27.28
C LYS A 269 -5.04 10.78 -27.43
N GLY A 270 -5.85 10.54 -26.39
CA GLY A 270 -6.88 9.50 -26.40
C GLY A 270 -6.45 8.17 -25.79
N ASP A 271 -5.29 8.11 -25.13
CA ASP A 271 -4.84 6.88 -24.45
C ASP A 271 -5.69 6.64 -23.20
N THR A 272 -5.85 5.37 -22.85
CA THR A 272 -6.54 4.94 -21.61
C THR A 272 -5.65 3.95 -20.86
N PRO A 273 -5.85 3.76 -19.54
CA PRO A 273 -5.08 2.79 -18.75
C PRO A 273 -5.29 1.33 -19.18
#